data_28a169660dcc817092a0b20b4433404b
#
_entry.id   28a169660dcc817092a0b20b4433404b
#
_cell.length_a   1.000
_cell.length_b   1.000
_cell.length_c   1.000
_cell.angle_alpha   90.00
_cell.angle_beta   90.00
_cell.angle_gamma   90.00
#
_symmetry.space_group_name_H-M   'P 1'
#
loop_
_entity.id
_entity.type
_entity.pdbx_description
1 polymer ?
#
loop_
_entity_poly.entity_id
_entity_poly.type
_entity_poly.pdbx_seq_one_letter_code
_entity_poly.pdbx_strand_id
1 'polypeptide(L)'
;MTAVTSTTDFDYEFDAAKGIQRNNLPPFAQRMRKAADLVWEEGYQQPFIRELGEGTLQRERFAFYLLQDFRYVNDYARVHALGLAKATDPEIMAFMLKVQNGALQVETEVHRSYLASYGITEEQMNNVRQSAFARAYTSNILSIAYGKDILDILVAVLPCAWVYADYGYRLAAEFADTLDNNPYKSWVDMYKTDEFWQDSVWLLDHIEKLVADASEERKRELIDIFVTGVENEYMFWASAYDMQYTWKPEWNQAR
;
A
#
# COMPACT_ATOMS: atom_id res chain seq x y z
N MET A 1 -7.03 27.92 -18.99
CA MET A 1 -7.43 27.76 -17.59
C MET A 1 -8.50 26.68 -17.57
N THR A 2 -8.14 25.43 -17.42
CA THR A 2 -9.08 24.35 -17.17
C THR A 2 -9.64 24.58 -15.77
N ALA A 3 -10.95 24.72 -15.67
CA ALA A 3 -11.65 24.81 -14.40
C ALA A 3 -11.20 23.63 -13.53
N VAL A 4 -10.85 23.89 -12.27
CA VAL A 4 -10.69 22.85 -11.26
C VAL A 4 -12.06 22.20 -11.15
N THR A 5 -12.19 21.02 -11.76
CA THR A 5 -13.36 20.19 -11.57
C THR A 5 -13.44 19.80 -10.10
N SER A 6 -14.64 19.71 -9.58
CA SER A 6 -14.91 19.20 -8.23
C SER A 6 -14.20 17.84 -8.04
N THR A 7 -13.71 17.58 -6.84
CA THR A 7 -13.10 16.28 -6.50
C THR A 7 -14.00 15.08 -6.79
N THR A 8 -15.29 15.28 -6.94
CA THR A 8 -16.28 14.25 -7.31
C THR A 8 -16.34 13.94 -8.81
N ASP A 9 -15.63 14.73 -9.65
CA ASP A 9 -15.66 14.62 -11.12
C ASP A 9 -14.38 13.99 -11.69
N PHE A 10 -13.59 13.29 -10.85
CA PHE A 10 -12.40 12.61 -11.34
C PHE A 10 -12.75 11.37 -12.13
N ASP A 11 -12.44 11.42 -13.40
CA ASP A 11 -12.41 10.24 -14.26
C ASP A 11 -10.99 9.64 -14.18
N TYR A 12 -10.86 8.55 -13.44
CA TYR A 12 -9.61 7.79 -13.32
C TYR A 12 -9.50 6.88 -14.54
N GLU A 13 -9.11 7.46 -15.67
CA GLU A 13 -8.76 6.64 -16.81
C GLU A 13 -7.54 5.78 -16.48
N PHE A 14 -7.68 4.50 -16.66
CA PHE A 14 -6.65 3.52 -16.42
C PHE A 14 -5.97 3.13 -17.74
N ASP A 15 -4.66 3.38 -17.82
CA ASP A 15 -3.80 2.81 -18.86
C ASP A 15 -2.94 1.71 -18.21
N ALA A 16 -3.24 0.47 -18.53
CA ALA A 16 -2.58 -0.70 -17.97
C ALA A 16 -1.05 -0.70 -18.16
N ALA A 17 -0.54 -0.07 -19.22
CA ALA A 17 0.89 0.01 -19.50
C ALA A 17 1.60 1.10 -18.68
N LYS A 18 0.87 2.08 -18.18
CA LYS A 18 1.41 3.29 -17.53
C LYS A 18 0.88 3.53 -16.13
N GLY A 19 0.03 2.65 -15.63
CA GLY A 19 -0.71 2.87 -14.40
C GLY A 19 -1.81 3.94 -14.58
N ILE A 20 -2.24 4.53 -13.48
CA ILE A 20 -3.27 5.56 -13.48
C ILE A 20 -2.83 6.78 -14.29
N GLN A 21 -3.69 7.25 -15.19
CA GLN A 21 -3.42 8.45 -15.98
C GLN A 21 -3.30 9.67 -15.07
N ARG A 22 -2.12 10.26 -15.03
CA ARG A 22 -1.78 11.41 -14.17
C ARG A 22 -2.60 12.65 -14.47
N ASN A 23 -3.13 12.76 -15.68
CA ASN A 23 -3.88 13.95 -16.13
C ASN A 23 -5.24 14.08 -15.46
N ASN A 24 -5.79 12.98 -14.95
CA ASN A 24 -7.11 12.91 -14.33
C ASN A 24 -7.05 12.89 -12.80
N LEU A 25 -5.85 12.96 -12.22
CA LEU A 25 -5.67 13.04 -10.78
C LEU A 25 -5.97 14.46 -10.25
N PRO A 26 -6.44 14.59 -9.01
CA PRO A 26 -6.52 15.87 -8.32
C PRO A 26 -5.19 16.61 -8.32
N PRO A 27 -5.17 17.94 -8.32
CA PRO A 27 -3.92 18.71 -8.40
C PRO A 27 -2.87 18.33 -7.35
N PHE A 28 -3.28 18.09 -6.11
CA PHE A 28 -2.33 17.69 -5.06
C PHE A 28 -1.87 16.24 -5.23
N ALA A 29 -2.77 15.34 -5.63
CA ALA A 29 -2.42 13.96 -5.98
C ALA A 29 -1.39 13.90 -7.11
N GLN A 30 -1.53 14.74 -8.14
CA GLN A 30 -0.55 14.85 -9.22
C GLN A 30 0.83 15.25 -8.68
N ARG A 31 0.88 16.18 -7.72
CA ARG A 31 2.14 16.60 -7.07
C ARG A 31 2.77 15.46 -6.29
N MET A 32 2.00 14.74 -5.48
CA MET A 32 2.47 13.57 -4.72
C MET A 32 3.01 12.49 -5.67
N ARG A 33 2.21 12.12 -6.68
CA ARG A 33 2.62 11.07 -7.64
C ARG A 33 3.87 11.45 -8.42
N LYS A 34 3.97 12.72 -8.85
CA LYS A 34 5.17 13.23 -9.54
C LYS A 34 6.41 13.21 -8.64
N ALA A 35 6.26 13.55 -7.36
CA ALA A 35 7.39 13.53 -6.42
C ALA A 35 7.89 12.09 -6.16
N ALA A 36 6.99 11.11 -6.14
CA ALA A 36 7.31 9.70 -5.96
C ALA A 36 7.63 8.96 -7.27
N ASP A 37 7.62 9.62 -8.42
CA ASP A 37 7.62 8.98 -9.75
C ASP A 37 8.73 7.94 -9.94
N LEU A 38 9.96 8.30 -9.59
CA LEU A 38 11.10 7.42 -9.74
C LEU A 38 10.94 6.15 -8.91
N VAL A 39 10.69 6.28 -7.61
CA VAL A 39 10.57 5.13 -6.71
C VAL A 39 9.33 4.29 -7.03
N TRP A 40 8.25 4.92 -7.52
CA TRP A 40 7.04 4.22 -7.96
C TRP A 40 7.30 3.32 -9.15
N GLU A 41 7.96 3.84 -10.19
CA GLU A 41 8.26 3.05 -11.39
C GLU A 41 9.37 2.01 -11.14
N GLU A 42 10.39 2.32 -10.34
CA GLU A 42 11.37 1.34 -9.89
C GLU A 42 10.72 0.23 -9.05
N GLY A 43 9.73 0.57 -8.22
CA GLY A 43 8.95 -0.39 -7.45
C GLY A 43 8.17 -1.36 -8.34
N TYR A 44 7.56 -0.89 -9.42
CA TYR A 44 6.90 -1.76 -10.40
C TYR A 44 7.89 -2.70 -11.11
N GLN A 45 9.13 -2.27 -11.32
CA GLN A 45 10.19 -3.08 -11.93
C GLN A 45 10.98 -3.93 -10.92
N GLN A 46 10.65 -3.81 -9.64
CA GLN A 46 11.31 -4.57 -8.58
C GLN A 46 11.11 -6.09 -8.82
N PRO A 47 12.16 -6.93 -8.69
CA PRO A 47 12.08 -8.35 -9.04
C PRO A 47 10.92 -9.11 -8.36
N PHE A 48 10.58 -8.78 -7.11
CA PHE A 48 9.44 -9.39 -6.43
C PHE A 48 8.13 -9.18 -7.21
N ILE A 49 7.86 -7.94 -7.62
CA ILE A 49 6.64 -7.56 -8.35
C ILE A 49 6.64 -8.18 -9.76
N ARG A 50 7.77 -8.14 -10.46
CA ARG A 50 7.88 -8.68 -11.81
C ARG A 50 7.68 -10.21 -11.83
N GLU A 51 8.43 -10.94 -10.99
CA GLU A 51 8.33 -12.39 -10.89
C GLU A 51 6.96 -12.84 -10.36
N LEU A 52 6.29 -12.04 -9.50
CA LEU A 52 4.91 -12.29 -9.08
C LEU A 52 3.97 -12.21 -10.29
N GLY A 53 4.05 -11.16 -11.10
CA GLY A 53 3.25 -11.01 -12.32
C GLY A 53 3.51 -12.11 -13.35
N GLU A 54 4.77 -12.50 -13.53
CA GLU A 54 5.17 -13.61 -14.41
C GLU A 54 4.78 -15.00 -13.88
N GLY A 55 4.47 -15.12 -12.58
CA GLY A 55 4.20 -16.40 -11.92
C GLY A 55 5.47 -17.21 -11.61
N THR A 56 6.63 -16.58 -11.65
CA THR A 56 7.95 -17.21 -11.46
C THR A 56 8.55 -16.96 -10.08
N LEU A 57 7.97 -16.08 -9.27
CA LEU A 57 8.44 -15.77 -7.92
C LEU A 57 8.56 -17.05 -7.08
N GLN A 58 9.68 -17.20 -6.40
CA GLN A 58 9.89 -18.34 -5.50
C GLN A 58 8.87 -18.30 -4.35
N ARG A 59 8.27 -19.47 -4.07
CA ARG A 59 7.24 -19.64 -3.06
C ARG A 59 7.68 -19.18 -1.67
N GLU A 60 8.93 -19.40 -1.32
CA GLU A 60 9.52 -19.01 -0.04
C GLU A 60 9.59 -17.48 0.13
N ARG A 61 9.85 -16.76 -0.95
CA ARG A 61 9.86 -15.28 -0.98
C ARG A 61 8.46 -14.73 -0.78
N PHE A 62 7.47 -15.32 -1.46
CA PHE A 62 6.08 -14.93 -1.28
C PHE A 62 5.57 -15.29 0.13
N ALA A 63 5.94 -16.45 0.67
CA ALA A 63 5.63 -16.81 2.06
C ALA A 63 6.26 -15.84 3.06
N PHE A 64 7.51 -15.43 2.84
CA PHE A 64 8.16 -14.41 3.67
C PHE A 64 7.41 -13.08 3.62
N TYR A 65 7.04 -12.61 2.41
CA TYR A 65 6.21 -11.42 2.23
C TYR A 65 4.93 -11.51 3.05
N LEU A 66 4.13 -12.58 2.88
CA LEU A 66 2.87 -12.76 3.60
C LEU A 66 3.02 -12.80 5.13
N LEU A 67 4.12 -13.38 5.63
CA LEU A 67 4.42 -13.39 7.06
C LEU A 67 4.73 -11.99 7.59
N GLN A 68 5.44 -11.15 6.81
CA GLN A 68 5.69 -9.77 7.18
C GLN A 68 4.44 -8.92 7.09
N ASP A 69 3.64 -9.15 6.06
CA ASP A 69 2.39 -8.45 5.81
C ASP A 69 1.32 -8.79 6.87
N PHE A 70 1.23 -10.05 7.30
CA PHE A 70 0.40 -10.45 8.44
C PHE A 70 0.71 -9.64 9.72
N ARG A 71 1.97 -9.26 9.92
CA ARG A 71 2.35 -8.37 11.03
C ARG A 71 2.04 -6.91 10.74
N TYR A 72 2.24 -6.49 9.49
CA TYR A 72 1.98 -5.13 9.02
C TYR A 72 0.50 -4.73 9.18
N VAL A 73 -0.44 -5.58 8.73
CA VAL A 73 -1.88 -5.26 8.78
C VAL A 73 -2.40 -5.03 10.20
N ASN A 74 -1.78 -5.64 11.21
CA ASN A 74 -2.12 -5.36 12.62
C ASN A 74 -1.76 -3.91 13.04
N ASP A 75 -0.61 -3.41 12.60
CA ASP A 75 -0.20 -2.03 12.88
C ASP A 75 -0.96 -1.05 12.00
N TYR A 76 -1.25 -1.41 10.74
CA TYR A 76 -2.10 -0.65 9.84
C TYR A 76 -3.52 -0.45 10.42
N ALA A 77 -4.10 -1.51 10.99
CA ALA A 77 -5.37 -1.41 11.70
C ALA A 77 -5.30 -0.46 12.93
N ARG A 78 -4.16 -0.42 13.65
CA ARG A 78 -3.96 0.53 14.75
C ARG A 78 -3.87 1.97 14.25
N VAL A 79 -3.20 2.20 13.12
CA VAL A 79 -3.15 3.53 12.48
C VAL A 79 -4.56 4.02 12.14
N HIS A 80 -5.41 3.14 11.59
CA HIS A 80 -6.81 3.48 11.30
C HIS A 80 -7.63 3.74 12.55
N ALA A 81 -7.40 3.00 13.64
CA ALA A 81 -8.04 3.27 14.93
C ALA A 81 -7.66 4.65 15.51
N LEU A 82 -6.38 5.04 15.37
CA LEU A 82 -5.90 6.37 15.76
C LEU A 82 -6.48 7.45 14.84
N GLY A 83 -6.59 7.19 13.54
CA GLY A 83 -7.25 8.07 12.58
C GLY A 83 -8.74 8.28 12.92
N LEU A 84 -9.47 7.20 13.23
CA LEU A 84 -10.85 7.25 13.71
C LEU A 84 -10.99 8.14 14.96
N ALA A 85 -10.08 8.00 15.93
CA ALA A 85 -10.10 8.77 17.17
C ALA A 85 -9.78 10.25 16.97
N LYS A 86 -9.04 10.61 15.92
CA LYS A 86 -8.64 12.00 15.59
C LYS A 86 -9.58 12.69 14.60
N ALA A 87 -10.33 11.91 13.82
CA ALA A 87 -11.27 12.45 12.86
C ALA A 87 -12.48 13.12 13.55
N THR A 88 -12.90 14.25 13.02
CA THR A 88 -14.12 14.95 13.42
C THR A 88 -15.20 14.84 12.35
N ASP A 89 -14.84 14.48 11.13
CA ASP A 89 -15.75 14.25 10.02
C ASP A 89 -16.29 12.82 10.07
N PRO A 90 -17.62 12.62 10.10
CA PRO A 90 -18.24 11.29 10.14
C PRO A 90 -17.89 10.41 8.92
N GLU A 91 -17.66 10.99 7.74
CA GLU A 91 -17.27 10.22 6.55
C GLU A 91 -15.86 9.64 6.70
N ILE A 92 -14.92 10.45 7.23
CA ILE A 92 -13.58 9.98 7.54
C ILE A 92 -13.62 8.93 8.64
N MET A 93 -14.41 9.11 9.69
CA MET A 93 -14.59 8.12 10.76
C MET A 93 -15.11 6.79 10.22
N ALA A 94 -16.12 6.83 9.34
CA ALA A 94 -16.68 5.63 8.72
C ALA A 94 -15.66 4.89 7.84
N PHE A 95 -14.87 5.63 7.06
CA PHE A 95 -13.81 5.06 6.22
C PHE A 95 -12.73 4.39 7.07
N MET A 96 -12.23 5.07 8.11
CA MET A 96 -11.23 4.50 9.02
C MET A 96 -11.71 3.19 9.65
N LEU A 97 -12.97 3.13 10.07
CA LEU A 97 -13.58 1.91 10.63
C LEU A 97 -13.71 0.80 9.59
N LYS A 98 -14.13 1.15 8.36
CA LYS A 98 -14.23 0.19 7.23
C LYS A 98 -12.90 -0.49 6.97
N VAL A 99 -11.83 0.31 6.77
CA VAL A 99 -10.51 -0.21 6.42
C VAL A 99 -9.92 -1.01 7.59
N GLN A 100 -10.05 -0.54 8.83
CA GLN A 100 -9.63 -1.30 10.01
C GLN A 100 -10.26 -2.69 10.05
N ASN A 101 -11.57 -2.78 9.81
CA ASN A 101 -12.29 -4.05 9.80
C ASN A 101 -11.85 -4.96 8.64
N GLY A 102 -11.65 -4.40 7.45
CA GLY A 102 -11.12 -5.10 6.27
C GLY A 102 -9.76 -5.74 6.53
N ALA A 103 -8.82 -4.97 7.07
CA ALA A 103 -7.47 -5.43 7.40
C ALA A 103 -7.48 -6.58 8.41
N LEU A 104 -8.26 -6.46 9.48
CA LEU A 104 -8.29 -7.46 10.56
C LEU A 104 -9.09 -8.72 10.22
N GLN A 105 -10.07 -8.67 9.33
CA GLN A 105 -10.95 -9.80 9.04
C GLN A 105 -10.69 -10.40 7.65
N VAL A 106 -10.67 -9.58 6.60
CA VAL A 106 -10.62 -10.08 5.22
C VAL A 106 -9.18 -10.39 4.83
N GLU A 107 -8.29 -9.43 4.94
CA GLU A 107 -6.89 -9.57 4.51
C GLU A 107 -6.14 -10.59 5.36
N THR A 108 -6.33 -10.57 6.67
CA THR A 108 -5.77 -11.56 7.58
C THR A 108 -6.20 -12.99 7.23
N GLU A 109 -7.44 -13.22 6.79
CA GLU A 109 -7.91 -14.54 6.39
C GLU A 109 -7.30 -15.01 5.07
N VAL A 110 -7.10 -14.08 4.13
CA VAL A 110 -6.37 -14.37 2.88
C VAL A 110 -4.93 -14.80 3.19
N HIS A 111 -4.22 -14.09 4.07
CA HIS A 111 -2.88 -14.48 4.51
C HIS A 111 -2.86 -15.87 5.14
N ARG A 112 -3.78 -16.17 6.05
CA ARG A 112 -3.89 -17.49 6.69
C ARG A 112 -4.09 -18.60 5.67
N SER A 113 -4.97 -18.38 4.71
CA SER A 113 -5.29 -19.37 3.67
C SER A 113 -4.05 -19.70 2.81
N TYR A 114 -3.32 -18.67 2.34
CA TYR A 114 -2.08 -18.87 1.61
C TYR A 114 -1.01 -19.58 2.44
N LEU A 115 -0.74 -19.08 3.64
CA LEU A 115 0.29 -19.60 4.51
C LEU A 115 0.00 -21.04 4.95
N ALA A 116 -1.27 -21.37 5.21
CA ALA A 116 -1.69 -22.75 5.48
C ALA A 116 -1.43 -23.67 4.28
N SER A 117 -1.68 -23.21 3.04
CA SER A 117 -1.36 -23.97 1.83
C SER A 117 0.13 -24.23 1.67
N TYR A 118 0.97 -23.44 2.34
CA TYR A 118 2.41 -23.59 2.38
C TYR A 118 2.89 -24.40 3.58
N GLY A 119 1.98 -24.93 4.40
CA GLY A 119 2.30 -25.72 5.60
C GLY A 119 2.78 -24.88 6.79
N ILE A 120 2.56 -23.57 6.75
CA ILE A 120 2.89 -22.66 7.84
C ILE A 120 1.73 -22.62 8.83
N THR A 121 2.01 -22.89 10.09
CA THR A 121 1.01 -22.95 11.16
C THR A 121 0.66 -21.57 11.72
N GLU A 122 -0.50 -21.43 12.36
CA GLU A 122 -0.87 -20.20 13.08
C GLU A 122 0.16 -19.81 14.16
N GLU A 123 0.73 -20.80 14.85
CA GLU A 123 1.77 -20.55 15.84
C GLU A 123 3.02 -19.92 15.19
N GLN A 124 3.43 -20.42 14.03
CA GLN A 124 4.54 -19.81 13.27
C GLN A 124 4.22 -18.40 12.80
N MET A 125 2.99 -18.15 12.30
CA MET A 125 2.54 -16.81 11.91
C MET A 125 2.56 -15.82 13.08
N ASN A 126 2.03 -16.24 14.23
CA ASN A 126 1.95 -15.38 15.42
C ASN A 126 3.34 -15.08 16.03
N ASN A 127 4.27 -16.01 15.90
CA ASN A 127 5.62 -15.90 16.44
C ASN A 127 6.66 -15.37 15.44
N VAL A 128 6.26 -15.08 14.20
CA VAL A 128 7.20 -14.58 13.20
C VAL A 128 7.85 -13.28 13.65
N ARG A 129 9.15 -13.19 13.48
CA ARG A 129 9.90 -11.95 13.70
C ARG A 129 9.58 -10.96 12.58
N GLN A 130 9.18 -9.76 12.96
CA GLN A 130 9.07 -8.68 12.00
C GLN A 130 10.47 -8.27 11.50
N SER A 131 10.64 -8.14 10.19
CA SER A 131 11.88 -7.66 9.59
C SER A 131 12.17 -6.22 10.00
N ALA A 132 13.43 -5.79 9.87
CA ALA A 132 13.80 -4.41 10.13
C ALA A 132 13.05 -3.44 9.21
N PHE A 133 12.81 -3.84 7.96
CA PHE A 133 12.12 -3.05 6.94
C PHE A 133 10.62 -2.92 7.24
N ALA A 134 9.93 -4.04 7.46
CA ALA A 134 8.51 -4.02 7.84
C ALA A 134 8.30 -3.22 9.14
N ARG A 135 9.19 -3.38 10.13
CA ARG A 135 9.12 -2.60 11.37
C ARG A 135 9.41 -1.12 11.16
N ALA A 136 10.35 -0.75 10.27
CA ALA A 136 10.60 0.65 9.94
C ALA A 136 9.34 1.27 9.32
N TYR A 137 8.70 0.57 8.39
CA TYR A 137 7.46 1.03 7.78
C TYR A 137 6.33 1.20 8.82
N THR A 138 6.03 0.17 9.60
CA THR A 138 4.97 0.27 10.61
C THR A 138 5.28 1.32 11.68
N SER A 139 6.56 1.47 12.09
CA SER A 139 6.97 2.51 13.02
C SER A 139 6.79 3.91 12.45
N ASN A 140 7.04 4.10 11.15
CA ASN A 140 6.83 5.38 10.47
C ASN A 140 5.36 5.78 10.50
N ILE A 141 4.45 4.91 10.02
CA ILE A 141 3.02 5.23 9.98
C ILE A 141 2.41 5.38 11.38
N LEU A 142 2.84 4.58 12.36
CA LEU A 142 2.42 4.73 13.75
C LEU A 142 2.92 6.04 14.37
N SER A 143 4.17 6.44 14.12
CA SER A 143 4.71 7.72 14.57
C SER A 143 3.88 8.89 14.07
N ILE A 144 3.49 8.86 12.79
CA ILE A 144 2.61 9.86 12.18
C ILE A 144 1.24 9.81 12.87
N ALA A 145 0.66 8.62 13.02
CA ALA A 145 -0.67 8.46 13.60
C ALA A 145 -0.75 8.92 15.06
N TYR A 146 0.30 8.76 15.84
CA TYR A 146 0.37 9.29 17.21
C TYR A 146 0.64 10.79 17.27
N GLY A 147 1.57 11.28 16.47
CA GLY A 147 2.15 12.62 16.62
C GLY A 147 1.49 13.72 15.78
N LYS A 148 0.76 13.36 14.73
CA LYS A 148 0.24 14.31 13.73
C LYS A 148 -1.29 14.29 13.63
N ASP A 149 -1.85 15.08 12.71
CA ASP A 149 -3.29 15.21 12.52
C ASP A 149 -3.86 14.17 11.54
N ILE A 150 -5.18 14.26 11.29
CA ILE A 150 -5.88 13.31 10.43
C ILE A 150 -5.44 13.39 8.96
N LEU A 151 -5.08 14.57 8.47
CA LEU A 151 -4.60 14.74 7.09
C LEU A 151 -3.26 14.01 6.87
N ASP A 152 -2.33 14.12 7.84
CA ASP A 152 -1.08 13.34 7.78
C ASP A 152 -1.33 11.83 7.77
N ILE A 153 -2.32 11.37 8.54
CA ILE A 153 -2.67 9.95 8.60
C ILE A 153 -3.22 9.48 7.26
N LEU A 154 -4.16 10.23 6.65
CA LEU A 154 -4.69 9.89 5.34
C LEU A 154 -3.59 9.80 4.27
N VAL A 155 -2.65 10.74 4.29
CA VAL A 155 -1.50 10.74 3.37
C VAL A 155 -0.54 9.57 3.66
N ALA A 156 -0.33 9.23 4.94
CA ALA A 156 0.58 8.14 5.32
C ALA A 156 0.06 6.74 4.97
N VAL A 157 -1.27 6.55 4.94
CA VAL A 157 -1.88 5.25 4.55
C VAL A 157 -2.14 5.13 3.05
N LEU A 158 -2.13 6.24 2.30
CA LEU A 158 -2.40 6.27 0.87
C LEU A 158 -1.44 5.40 0.04
N PRO A 159 -0.12 5.34 0.28
CA PRO A 159 0.78 4.50 -0.50
C PRO A 159 0.34 3.03 -0.53
N CYS A 160 -0.02 2.45 0.61
CA CYS A 160 -0.49 1.06 0.71
C CYS A 160 -1.74 0.80 -0.15
N ALA A 161 -2.67 1.74 -0.20
CA ALA A 161 -3.85 1.60 -1.05
C ALA A 161 -3.53 1.83 -2.54
N TRP A 162 -2.88 2.94 -2.86
CA TRP A 162 -2.74 3.39 -4.24
C TRP A 162 -1.68 2.62 -5.03
N VAL A 163 -0.53 2.31 -4.44
CA VAL A 163 0.53 1.53 -5.12
C VAL A 163 0.03 0.13 -5.45
N TYR A 164 -0.65 -0.54 -4.50
CA TYR A 164 -1.19 -1.88 -4.73
C TYR A 164 -2.29 -1.89 -5.79
N ALA A 165 -3.19 -0.91 -5.78
CA ALA A 165 -4.20 -0.77 -6.83
C ALA A 165 -3.56 -0.59 -8.21
N ASP A 166 -2.60 0.33 -8.34
CA ASP A 166 -1.89 0.59 -9.60
C ASP A 166 -1.17 -0.66 -10.11
N TYR A 167 -0.39 -1.31 -9.25
CA TYR A 167 0.37 -2.50 -9.64
C TYR A 167 -0.55 -3.69 -9.94
N GLY A 168 -1.62 -3.89 -9.18
CA GLY A 168 -2.61 -4.94 -9.43
C GLY A 168 -3.23 -4.84 -10.82
N TYR A 169 -3.66 -3.64 -11.20
CA TYR A 169 -4.20 -3.41 -12.53
C TYR A 169 -3.15 -3.56 -13.64
N ARG A 170 -1.95 -3.00 -13.44
CA ARG A 170 -0.86 -3.10 -14.42
C ARG A 170 -0.45 -4.55 -14.67
N LEU A 171 -0.25 -5.33 -13.61
CA LEU A 171 0.09 -6.75 -13.70
C LEU A 171 -1.01 -7.56 -14.40
N ALA A 172 -2.28 -7.30 -14.04
CA ALA A 172 -3.41 -7.98 -14.65
C ALA A 172 -3.50 -7.74 -16.17
N ALA A 173 -3.17 -6.54 -16.63
CA ALA A 173 -3.19 -6.20 -18.04
C ALA A 173 -1.94 -6.68 -18.78
N GLU A 174 -0.76 -6.51 -18.18
CA GLU A 174 0.51 -6.91 -18.81
C GLU A 174 0.64 -8.42 -18.97
N PHE A 175 0.15 -9.18 -17.98
CA PHE A 175 0.21 -10.65 -17.96
C PHE A 175 -1.13 -11.32 -18.24
N ALA A 176 -2.08 -10.64 -18.91
CA ALA A 176 -3.43 -11.12 -19.15
C ALA A 176 -3.46 -12.54 -19.75
N ASP A 177 -2.58 -12.84 -20.68
CA ASP A 177 -2.53 -14.14 -21.38
C ASP A 177 -2.05 -15.30 -20.49
N THR A 178 -1.34 -15.02 -19.41
CA THR A 178 -0.73 -16.04 -18.53
C THR A 178 -1.31 -16.05 -17.12
N LEU A 179 -2.06 -15.02 -16.75
CA LEU A 179 -2.55 -14.81 -15.39
C LEU A 179 -3.43 -15.96 -14.87
N ASP A 180 -4.21 -16.60 -15.73
CA ASP A 180 -5.10 -17.71 -15.32
C ASP A 180 -4.33 -18.92 -14.78
N ASN A 181 -3.09 -19.11 -15.18
CA ASN A 181 -2.23 -20.18 -14.70
C ASN A 181 -1.18 -19.70 -13.66
N ASN A 182 -1.22 -18.43 -13.27
CA ASN A 182 -0.29 -17.85 -12.34
C ASN A 182 -0.62 -18.27 -10.89
N PRO A 183 0.32 -18.85 -10.13
CA PRO A 183 0.09 -19.25 -8.74
C PRO A 183 -0.25 -18.07 -7.80
N TYR A 184 0.03 -16.84 -8.22
CA TYR A 184 -0.24 -15.60 -7.47
C TYR A 184 -1.44 -14.82 -8.02
N LYS A 185 -2.22 -15.43 -8.92
CA LYS A 185 -3.41 -14.80 -9.53
C LYS A 185 -4.34 -14.17 -8.50
N SER A 186 -4.61 -14.86 -7.39
CA SER A 186 -5.53 -14.35 -6.37
C SER A 186 -5.00 -13.09 -5.66
N TRP A 187 -3.69 -12.91 -5.55
CA TRP A 187 -3.10 -11.64 -5.10
C TRP A 187 -3.39 -10.51 -6.11
N VAL A 188 -3.14 -10.75 -7.39
CA VAL A 188 -3.43 -9.77 -8.45
C VAL A 188 -4.94 -9.47 -8.50
N ASP A 189 -5.78 -10.51 -8.44
CA ASP A 189 -7.24 -10.36 -8.48
C ASP A 189 -7.79 -9.54 -7.31
N MET A 190 -7.19 -9.61 -6.13
CA MET A 190 -7.59 -8.84 -4.96
C MET A 190 -7.35 -7.34 -5.19
N TYR A 191 -6.17 -6.97 -5.67
CA TYR A 191 -5.78 -5.55 -5.80
C TYR A 191 -6.27 -4.88 -7.08
N LYS A 192 -6.72 -5.64 -8.10
CA LYS A 192 -7.33 -5.08 -9.31
C LYS A 192 -8.85 -4.89 -9.23
N THR A 193 -9.46 -5.06 -8.05
CA THR A 193 -10.91 -4.88 -7.90
C THR A 193 -11.29 -3.40 -7.91
N ASP A 194 -12.45 -3.09 -8.49
CA ASP A 194 -13.00 -1.75 -8.44
C ASP A 194 -13.21 -1.28 -6.99
N GLU A 195 -13.59 -2.19 -6.09
CA GLU A 195 -13.77 -1.88 -4.67
C GLU A 195 -12.46 -1.40 -4.02
N PHE A 196 -11.36 -2.12 -4.25
CA PHE A 196 -10.05 -1.72 -3.72
C PHE A 196 -9.58 -0.39 -4.32
N TRP A 197 -9.84 -0.19 -5.61
CA TRP A 197 -9.56 1.05 -6.30
C TRP A 197 -10.34 2.23 -5.73
N GLN A 198 -11.63 2.06 -5.43
CA GLN A 198 -12.47 3.11 -4.86
C GLN A 198 -11.97 3.59 -3.48
N ASP A 199 -11.27 2.77 -2.72
CA ASP A 199 -10.65 3.21 -1.47
C ASP A 199 -9.49 4.20 -1.72
N SER A 200 -8.70 3.98 -2.76
CA SER A 200 -7.67 4.94 -3.21
C SER A 200 -8.30 6.25 -3.69
N VAL A 201 -9.36 6.18 -4.49
CA VAL A 201 -10.11 7.35 -4.97
C VAL A 201 -10.65 8.15 -3.79
N TRP A 202 -11.26 7.47 -2.83
CA TRP A 202 -11.81 8.10 -1.63
C TRP A 202 -10.73 8.86 -0.84
N LEU A 203 -9.55 8.25 -0.66
CA LEU A 203 -8.41 8.89 0.02
C LEU A 203 -7.94 10.13 -0.75
N LEU A 204 -7.73 10.02 -2.05
CA LEU A 204 -7.28 11.12 -2.91
C LEU A 204 -8.25 12.31 -2.85
N ASP A 205 -9.55 12.02 -2.91
CA ASP A 205 -10.61 13.03 -2.88
C ASP A 205 -10.66 13.78 -1.54
N HIS A 206 -10.54 13.05 -0.42
CA HIS A 206 -10.58 13.65 0.91
C HIS A 206 -9.28 14.42 1.23
N ILE A 207 -8.13 13.90 0.81
CA ILE A 207 -6.86 14.62 0.93
C ILE A 207 -6.91 15.94 0.16
N GLU A 208 -7.43 15.92 -1.09
CA GLU A 208 -7.57 17.14 -1.90
C GLU A 208 -8.44 18.21 -1.23
N LYS A 209 -9.59 17.79 -0.65
CA LYS A 209 -10.46 18.70 0.12
C LYS A 209 -9.75 19.30 1.33
N LEU A 210 -9.07 18.46 2.12
CA LEU A 210 -8.41 18.89 3.36
C LEU A 210 -7.17 19.76 3.11
N VAL A 211 -6.49 19.57 1.98
CA VAL A 211 -5.26 20.32 1.64
C VAL A 211 -5.54 21.64 0.91
N ALA A 212 -6.79 21.92 0.55
CA ALA A 212 -7.15 23.07 -0.28
C ALA A 212 -6.58 24.39 0.26
N ASP A 213 -6.75 24.65 1.53
CA ASP A 213 -6.30 25.87 2.21
C ASP A 213 -4.93 25.75 2.89
N ALA A 214 -4.23 24.62 2.70
CA ALA A 214 -2.94 24.40 3.32
C ALA A 214 -1.85 25.25 2.66
N SER A 215 -0.91 25.74 3.47
CA SER A 215 0.27 26.46 2.97
C SER A 215 1.16 25.56 2.10
N GLU A 216 1.98 26.16 1.24
CA GLU A 216 2.92 25.41 0.41
C GLU A 216 3.99 24.69 1.25
N GLU A 217 4.32 25.18 2.43
CA GLU A 217 5.17 24.48 3.39
C GLU A 217 4.50 23.20 3.89
N ARG A 218 3.25 23.29 4.31
CA ARG A 218 2.44 22.14 4.74
C ARG A 218 2.27 21.13 3.62
N LYS A 219 2.02 21.56 2.40
CA LYS A 219 1.94 20.69 1.22
C LYS A 219 3.25 19.92 0.96
N ARG A 220 4.41 20.57 1.16
CA ARG A 220 5.71 19.88 1.04
C ARG A 220 5.91 18.82 2.10
N GLU A 221 5.53 19.09 3.36
CA GLU A 221 5.58 18.08 4.44
C GLU A 221 4.73 16.86 4.12
N LEU A 222 3.52 17.06 3.60
CA LEU A 222 2.62 15.98 3.19
C LEU A 222 3.18 15.16 2.02
N ILE A 223 3.79 15.83 1.05
CA ILE A 223 4.47 15.14 -0.06
C ILE A 223 5.63 14.29 0.46
N ASP A 224 6.40 14.77 1.42
CA ASP A 224 7.51 14.02 2.03
C ASP A 224 7.00 12.76 2.76
N ILE A 225 5.87 12.87 3.49
CA ILE A 225 5.19 11.72 4.10
C ILE A 225 4.79 10.69 3.05
N PHE A 226 4.20 11.14 1.94
CA PHE A 226 3.77 10.25 0.86
C PHE A 226 4.95 9.55 0.20
N VAL A 227 5.99 10.29 -0.19
CA VAL A 227 7.20 9.73 -0.82
C VAL A 227 7.87 8.70 0.09
N THR A 228 8.03 9.03 1.39
CA THR A 228 8.57 8.09 2.39
C THR A 228 7.72 6.82 2.48
N GLY A 229 6.40 6.92 2.36
CA GLY A 229 5.51 5.76 2.31
C GLY A 229 5.77 4.88 1.08
N VAL A 230 5.92 5.48 -0.10
CA VAL A 230 6.24 4.74 -1.35
C VAL A 230 7.63 4.09 -1.28
N GLU A 231 8.63 4.77 -0.69
CA GLU A 231 9.96 4.18 -0.42
C GLU A 231 9.86 2.97 0.52
N ASN A 232 9.00 3.04 1.52
CA ASN A 232 8.76 1.92 2.43
C ASN A 232 8.10 0.74 1.72
N GLU A 233 7.17 0.96 0.78
CA GLU A 233 6.60 -0.10 -0.05
C GLU A 233 7.67 -0.78 -0.91
N TYR A 234 8.50 0.01 -1.59
CA TYR A 234 9.63 -0.54 -2.34
C TYR A 234 10.53 -1.43 -1.48
N MET A 235 10.93 -0.93 -0.31
CA MET A 235 11.81 -1.66 0.60
C MET A 235 11.12 -2.89 1.23
N PHE A 236 9.82 -2.86 1.38
CA PHE A 236 9.05 -4.00 1.87
C PHE A 236 9.17 -5.18 0.88
N TRP A 237 8.93 -4.96 -0.41
CA TRP A 237 9.10 -5.99 -1.44
C TRP A 237 10.55 -6.38 -1.67
N ALA A 238 11.48 -5.43 -1.70
CA ALA A 238 12.91 -5.73 -1.86
C ALA A 238 13.43 -6.64 -0.74
N SER A 239 13.07 -6.32 0.51
CA SER A 239 13.46 -7.15 1.66
C SER A 239 12.78 -8.52 1.66
N ALA A 240 11.55 -8.62 1.14
CA ALA A 240 10.86 -9.89 0.99
C ALA A 240 11.49 -10.74 -0.12
N TYR A 241 11.90 -10.13 -1.22
CA TYR A 241 12.62 -10.81 -2.29
C TYR A 241 13.92 -11.45 -1.80
N ASP A 242 14.66 -10.73 -0.96
CA ASP A 242 15.91 -11.21 -0.36
C ASP A 242 15.71 -12.04 0.92
N MET A 243 14.48 -12.18 1.40
CA MET A 243 14.10 -12.78 2.69
C MET A 243 14.93 -12.20 3.85
N GLN A 244 15.09 -10.88 3.86
CA GLN A 244 16.00 -10.16 4.73
C GLN A 244 15.31 -9.66 6.00
N TYR A 245 15.71 -10.19 7.15
CA TYR A 245 15.18 -9.80 8.47
C TYR A 245 15.86 -8.58 9.10
N THR A 246 17.08 -8.26 8.69
CA THR A 246 17.94 -7.27 9.34
C THR A 246 18.47 -6.26 8.34
N TRP A 247 18.93 -5.08 8.82
CA TRP A 247 19.46 -4.02 7.96
C TRP A 247 20.66 -4.45 7.10
N LYS A 248 21.42 -5.42 7.56
CA LYS A 248 22.54 -5.98 6.80
C LYS A 248 22.35 -7.48 6.63
N PRO A 249 22.49 -8.02 5.42
CA PRO A 249 22.32 -9.45 5.15
C PRO A 249 23.15 -10.36 6.07
N GLU A 250 24.37 -9.96 6.39
CA GLU A 250 25.27 -10.71 7.27
C GLU A 250 24.79 -10.81 8.73
N TRP A 251 23.82 -9.97 9.13
CA TRP A 251 23.17 -10.05 10.44
C TRP A 251 21.93 -10.95 10.45
N ASN A 252 21.56 -11.50 9.30
CA ASN A 252 20.37 -12.33 9.11
C ASN A 252 20.55 -13.75 9.66
N GLN A 253 21.20 -13.89 10.83
CA GLN A 253 21.39 -15.16 11.48
C GLN A 253 20.10 -15.62 12.16
N ALA A 254 19.81 -16.93 12.12
CA ALA A 254 18.71 -17.52 12.87
C ALA A 254 18.93 -17.27 14.37
N ARG A 255 17.93 -16.69 15.04
CA ARG A 255 17.87 -16.54 16.50
C ARG A 255 16.81 -17.43 17.04
#